data_9c519fe4c15061b77dbcd7bd20d2aebf
#
_entry.id   9c519fe4c15061b77dbcd7bd20d2aebf
#
_cell.length_a   1.000
_cell.length_b   1.000
_cell.length_c   1.000
_cell.angle_alpha   90.00
_cell.angle_beta   90.00
_cell.angle_gamma   90.00
#
_symmetry.space_group_name_H-M   'P 1'
#
loop_
_entity.id
_entity.type
_entity.pdbx_description
1 polymer ?
#
loop_
_entity_poly.entity_id
_entity_poly.type
_entity_poly.pdbx_seq_one_letter_code
_entity_poly.pdbx_strand_id
1 'polypeptide(L)'
;MGRRKSKKKKKVENRRLNRIKLGKNVPFTLSNYPKKLYGIQNSYQYLINVHNCCFNGGEFKNVRYRAGHLTHCFMKKAKFENIDFIFVNLKNTSFKGSTFYKVVFNGCNLRGADFSLCSFKDTYFINCNLSEEQKEHLSGNTRIINKLEYDVPDSIKMLTFSISQNKSLEKYIILSSKNTKLNKVMINLLLSKFTEAQIVKFLKKYLLPIRSNLEQFMIILIQ
;
A
#
# COMPACT_ATOMS: atom_id res chain seq x y z
N MET A 1 26.40 1.05 -27.60
CA MET A 1 25.39 0.82 -26.53
C MET A 1 24.08 1.63 -26.63
N GLY A 2 23.96 2.67 -27.45
CA GLY A 2 22.77 3.55 -27.56
C GLY A 2 21.53 2.95 -28.22
N ARG A 3 21.64 2.13 -29.26
CA ARG A 3 20.52 1.60 -30.08
C ARG A 3 19.54 0.65 -29.32
N ARG A 4 20.02 -0.15 -28.35
CA ARG A 4 19.16 -1.06 -27.55
C ARG A 4 18.26 -0.32 -26.56
N LYS A 5 18.76 0.77 -25.95
CA LYS A 5 17.97 1.60 -25.01
C LYS A 5 16.82 2.34 -25.72
N SER A 6 17.06 2.81 -26.95
CA SER A 6 16.03 3.50 -27.76
C SER A 6 14.89 2.55 -28.16
N LYS A 7 15.18 1.32 -28.63
CA LYS A 7 14.16 0.31 -28.97
C LYS A 7 13.30 -0.08 -27.76
N LYS A 8 13.91 -0.19 -26.57
CA LYS A 8 13.17 -0.52 -25.33
C LYS A 8 12.25 0.61 -24.90
N LYS A 9 12.64 1.87 -25.01
CA LYS A 9 11.79 3.05 -24.76
C LYS A 9 10.60 3.10 -25.72
N LYS A 10 10.80 2.94 -27.02
CA LYS A 10 9.69 2.90 -28.00
C LYS A 10 8.70 1.78 -27.72
N LYS A 11 9.16 0.57 -27.33
CA LYS A 11 8.26 -0.54 -26.99
C LYS A 11 7.39 -0.26 -25.75
N VAL A 12 7.92 0.42 -24.75
CA VAL A 12 7.19 0.82 -23.55
C VAL A 12 6.13 1.88 -23.88
N GLU A 13 6.49 2.89 -24.67
CA GLU A 13 5.59 3.96 -25.10
C GLU A 13 4.45 3.43 -25.98
N ASN A 14 4.73 2.54 -26.92
CA ASN A 14 3.70 1.89 -27.74
C ASN A 14 2.72 1.06 -26.89
N ARG A 15 3.20 0.35 -25.87
CA ARG A 15 2.33 -0.36 -24.91
C ARG A 15 1.43 0.61 -24.13
N ARG A 16 1.96 1.77 -23.73
CA ARG A 16 1.21 2.82 -23.04
C ARG A 16 0.12 3.38 -23.95
N LEU A 17 0.45 3.75 -25.18
CA LEU A 17 -0.48 4.26 -26.17
C LEU A 17 -1.60 3.26 -26.49
N ASN A 18 -1.27 1.97 -26.64
CA ASN A 18 -2.27 0.92 -26.81
C ASN A 18 -3.21 0.77 -25.62
N ARG A 19 -2.71 0.94 -24.39
CA ARG A 19 -3.58 0.92 -23.18
C ARG A 19 -4.53 2.11 -23.18
N ILE A 20 -4.07 3.31 -23.56
CA ILE A 20 -4.90 4.51 -23.70
C ILE A 20 -6.01 4.27 -24.73
N LYS A 21 -5.66 3.78 -25.92
CA LYS A 21 -6.62 3.49 -26.99
C LYS A 21 -7.69 2.47 -26.58
N LEU A 22 -7.35 1.53 -25.70
CA LEU A 22 -8.26 0.50 -25.17
C LEU A 22 -9.03 0.97 -23.92
N GLY A 23 -8.98 2.24 -23.53
CA GLY A 23 -9.62 2.76 -22.32
C GLY A 23 -9.08 2.13 -21.02
N LYS A 24 -7.90 1.46 -21.06
CA LYS A 24 -7.31 0.81 -19.91
C LYS A 24 -6.51 1.80 -19.08
N ASN A 25 -6.54 1.64 -17.76
CA ASN A 25 -5.77 2.47 -16.84
C ASN A 25 -4.26 2.40 -17.17
N VAL A 26 -3.64 3.56 -17.33
CA VAL A 26 -2.21 3.69 -17.61
C VAL A 26 -1.49 4.01 -16.32
N PRO A 27 -0.62 3.10 -15.84
CA PRO A 27 0.12 3.35 -14.62
C PRO A 27 1.01 4.59 -14.74
N PHE A 28 1.01 5.43 -13.72
CA PHE A 28 1.97 6.53 -13.62
C PHE A 28 3.39 5.98 -13.58
N THR A 29 4.26 6.47 -14.44
CA THR A 29 5.64 6.04 -14.53
C THR A 29 6.58 7.23 -14.47
N LEU A 30 7.54 7.18 -13.54
CA LEU A 30 8.57 8.20 -13.37
C LEU A 30 9.91 7.51 -13.07
N SER A 31 10.96 7.82 -13.80
CA SER A 31 12.28 7.21 -13.58
C SER A 31 13.39 8.23 -13.74
N ASN A 32 14.37 8.18 -12.83
CA ASN A 32 15.57 9.04 -12.86
C ASN A 32 15.19 10.51 -12.98
N TYR A 33 14.18 10.95 -12.25
CA TYR A 33 13.75 12.35 -12.26
C TYR A 33 14.77 13.20 -11.48
N PRO A 34 15.37 14.23 -12.08
CA PRO A 34 16.52 14.92 -11.51
C PRO A 34 16.13 15.89 -10.39
N LYS A 35 14.86 16.29 -10.34
CA LYS A 35 14.39 17.28 -9.34
C LYS A 35 13.83 16.56 -8.11
N LYS A 36 13.93 17.24 -6.96
CA LYS A 36 13.29 16.79 -5.72
C LYS A 36 11.77 16.85 -5.86
N LEU A 37 11.10 15.83 -5.35
CA LEU A 37 9.64 15.71 -5.28
C LEU A 37 9.17 15.89 -3.83
N TYR A 38 8.01 16.51 -3.65
CA TYR A 38 7.54 16.91 -2.32
C TYR A 38 6.61 15.92 -1.63
N GLY A 39 6.29 14.80 -2.29
CA GLY A 39 5.39 13.78 -1.78
C GLY A 39 4.04 13.77 -2.49
N ILE A 40 3.08 13.01 -1.94
CA ILE A 40 1.75 12.81 -2.51
C ILE A 40 0.74 12.83 -1.36
N GLN A 41 -0.40 13.45 -1.57
CA GLN A 41 -1.46 13.56 -0.57
C GLN A 41 -2.83 13.17 -1.13
N ASN A 42 -3.70 12.64 -0.25
CA ASN A 42 -5.11 12.33 -0.50
C ASN A 42 -5.34 11.57 -1.82
N SER A 43 -4.64 10.45 -2.01
CA SER A 43 -4.55 9.81 -3.31
C SER A 43 -4.58 8.29 -3.23
N TYR A 44 -5.16 7.66 -4.25
CA TYR A 44 -5.07 6.22 -4.51
C TYR A 44 -4.16 5.97 -5.71
N GLN A 45 -3.08 5.25 -5.49
CA GLN A 45 -2.04 4.97 -6.48
C GLN A 45 -2.02 3.46 -6.82
N TYR A 46 -2.50 3.10 -8.00
CA TYR A 46 -2.55 1.72 -8.47
C TYR A 46 -1.53 1.46 -9.58
N LEU A 47 -0.73 0.41 -9.43
CA LEU A 47 0.30 -0.01 -10.38
C LEU A 47 1.31 1.09 -10.76
N ILE A 48 1.54 2.06 -9.89
CA ILE A 48 2.56 3.08 -10.18
C ILE A 48 3.93 2.45 -10.36
N ASN A 49 4.76 3.07 -11.18
CA ASN A 49 6.12 2.62 -11.42
C ASN A 49 7.08 3.81 -11.31
N VAL A 50 7.61 3.98 -10.11
CA VAL A 50 8.56 5.06 -9.77
C VAL A 50 9.91 4.43 -9.45
N HIS A 51 10.95 4.87 -10.11
CA HIS A 51 12.29 4.31 -9.95
C HIS A 51 13.34 5.41 -9.90
N ASN A 52 14.24 5.31 -8.90
CA ASN A 52 15.38 6.22 -8.72
C ASN A 52 14.94 7.71 -8.73
N CYS A 53 13.98 8.05 -7.87
CA CYS A 53 13.46 9.40 -7.69
C CYS A 53 13.72 9.90 -6.27
N CYS A 54 13.89 11.21 -6.12
CA CYS A 54 14.19 11.86 -4.84
C CYS A 54 12.94 12.51 -4.23
N PHE A 55 12.53 11.99 -3.07
CA PHE A 55 11.46 12.52 -2.22
C PHE A 55 11.97 12.90 -0.82
N ASN A 56 13.25 13.25 -0.69
CA ASN A 56 13.82 13.58 0.60
C ASN A 56 13.08 14.73 1.27
N GLY A 57 12.68 14.56 2.55
CA GLY A 57 11.85 15.53 3.27
C GLY A 57 10.45 15.69 2.68
N GLY A 58 9.99 14.77 1.84
CA GLY A 58 8.65 14.80 1.26
C GLY A 58 7.57 14.46 2.30
N GLU A 59 6.35 14.90 2.06
CA GLU A 59 5.20 14.64 2.91
C GLU A 59 4.20 13.76 2.16
N PHE A 60 3.88 12.62 2.76
CA PHE A 60 2.92 11.66 2.26
C PHE A 60 1.79 11.55 3.29
N LYS A 61 0.57 11.89 2.89
CA LYS A 61 -0.57 11.90 3.80
C LYS A 61 -1.81 11.34 3.13
N ASN A 62 -2.48 10.41 3.81
CA ASN A 62 -3.73 9.79 3.33
C ASN A 62 -3.54 9.16 1.93
N VAL A 63 -2.50 8.34 1.75
CA VAL A 63 -2.23 7.72 0.44
C VAL A 63 -2.30 6.21 0.55
N ARG A 64 -2.99 5.60 -0.40
CA ARG A 64 -2.97 4.16 -0.59
C ARG A 64 -2.22 3.81 -1.86
N TYR A 65 -1.13 3.06 -1.71
CA TYR A 65 -0.39 2.46 -2.82
C TYR A 65 -0.77 0.99 -2.96
N ARG A 66 -1.10 0.54 -4.16
CA ARG A 66 -1.43 -0.86 -4.42
C ARG A 66 -0.71 -1.39 -5.65
N ALA A 67 -0.03 -2.54 -5.48
CA ALA A 67 0.66 -3.30 -6.54
C ALA A 67 1.59 -2.45 -7.42
N GLY A 68 2.28 -1.48 -6.81
CA GLY A 68 3.18 -0.56 -7.49
C GLY A 68 4.66 -0.85 -7.22
N HIS A 69 5.51 -0.05 -7.86
CA HIS A 69 6.95 -0.05 -7.66
C HIS A 69 7.41 1.35 -7.24
N LEU A 70 8.07 1.44 -6.11
CA LEU A 70 8.77 2.63 -5.60
C LEU A 70 10.19 2.19 -5.25
N THR A 71 10.97 1.83 -6.28
CA THR A 71 12.27 1.17 -6.10
C THR A 71 13.43 2.13 -6.26
N HIS A 72 14.49 1.93 -5.45
CA HIS A 72 15.69 2.78 -5.46
C HIS A 72 15.38 4.26 -5.24
N CYS A 73 14.28 4.57 -4.56
CA CYS A 73 13.88 5.94 -4.26
C CYS A 73 14.58 6.45 -3.00
N PHE A 74 14.82 7.74 -2.95
CA PHE A 74 15.37 8.42 -1.79
C PHE A 74 14.24 9.16 -1.07
N MET A 75 13.82 8.64 0.08
CA MET A 75 12.73 9.18 0.91
C MET A 75 13.25 9.52 2.32
N LYS A 76 14.49 10.02 2.40
CA LYS A 76 15.15 10.37 3.66
C LYS A 76 14.46 11.54 4.34
N LYS A 77 14.28 11.46 5.67
CA LYS A 77 13.63 12.51 6.46
C LYS A 77 12.23 12.88 5.95
N ALA A 78 11.55 11.94 5.30
CA ALA A 78 10.18 12.12 4.82
C ALA A 78 9.16 11.82 5.94
N LYS A 79 7.96 12.36 5.81
CA LYS A 79 6.85 12.13 6.74
C LYS A 79 5.79 11.28 6.05
N PHE A 80 5.40 10.19 6.70
CA PHE A 80 4.34 9.29 6.26
C PHE A 80 3.23 9.28 7.31
N GLU A 81 2.03 9.72 6.93
CA GLU A 81 0.85 9.77 7.80
C GLU A 81 -0.35 9.12 7.10
N ASN A 82 -0.98 8.12 7.73
CA ASN A 82 -2.11 7.38 7.19
C ASN A 82 -1.81 6.79 5.81
N ILE A 83 -0.79 5.94 5.72
CA ILE A 83 -0.34 5.36 4.45
C ILE A 83 -0.56 3.86 4.44
N ASP A 84 -1.16 3.35 3.35
CA ASP A 84 -1.18 1.93 3.04
C ASP A 84 -0.26 1.61 1.87
N PHE A 85 0.73 0.76 2.12
CA PHE A 85 1.49 0.10 1.09
C PHE A 85 1.01 -1.35 0.96
N ILE A 86 0.26 -1.67 -0.11
CA ILE A 86 -0.32 -3.00 -0.33
C ILE A 86 0.33 -3.64 -1.54
N PHE A 87 1.10 -4.72 -1.34
CA PHE A 87 1.84 -5.43 -2.39
C PHE A 87 2.75 -4.52 -3.21
N VAL A 88 3.38 -3.55 -2.56
CA VAL A 88 4.28 -2.58 -3.20
C VAL A 88 5.71 -3.09 -3.15
N ASN A 89 6.41 -2.94 -4.26
CA ASN A 89 7.85 -3.19 -4.32
C ASN A 89 8.60 -1.91 -3.93
N LEU A 90 9.22 -1.95 -2.74
CA LEU A 90 10.01 -0.87 -2.14
C LEU A 90 11.52 -1.23 -2.10
N LYS A 91 11.94 -2.18 -2.93
CA LYS A 91 13.32 -2.67 -2.96
C LYS A 91 14.33 -1.52 -3.08
N ASN A 92 15.36 -1.54 -2.23
CA ASN A 92 16.47 -0.59 -2.20
C ASN A 92 16.01 0.88 -2.06
N THR A 93 14.89 1.13 -1.42
CA THR A 93 14.42 2.50 -1.12
C THR A 93 14.93 2.94 0.23
N SER A 94 15.54 4.13 0.31
CA SER A 94 16.04 4.65 1.58
C SER A 94 14.97 5.52 2.25
N PHE A 95 14.56 5.09 3.43
CA PHE A 95 13.68 5.84 4.33
C PHE A 95 14.43 6.50 5.49
N LYS A 96 15.74 6.45 5.49
CA LYS A 96 16.59 6.91 6.60
C LYS A 96 16.11 8.20 7.25
N GLY A 97 15.90 8.14 8.57
CA GLY A 97 15.47 9.28 9.37
C GLY A 97 14.04 9.75 9.14
N SER A 98 13.19 8.94 8.48
CA SER A 98 11.79 9.27 8.23
C SER A 98 10.88 8.93 9.39
N THR A 99 9.70 9.53 9.41
CA THR A 99 8.68 9.29 10.42
C THR A 99 7.49 8.57 9.82
N PHE A 100 6.99 7.55 10.52
CA PHE A 100 5.82 6.76 10.12
C PHE A 100 4.77 6.84 11.22
N TYR A 101 3.61 7.38 10.87
CA TYR A 101 2.46 7.48 11.77
C TYR A 101 1.23 6.87 11.10
N LYS A 102 0.68 5.84 11.72
CA LYS A 102 -0.48 5.10 11.19
C LYS A 102 -0.20 4.56 9.77
N VAL A 103 0.87 3.78 9.63
CA VAL A 103 1.31 3.23 8.34
C VAL A 103 1.21 1.72 8.32
N VAL A 104 0.72 1.17 7.22
CA VAL A 104 0.62 -0.28 7.01
C VAL A 104 1.44 -0.68 5.79
N PHE A 105 2.40 -1.57 6.00
CA PHE A 105 3.09 -2.31 4.94
C PHE A 105 2.50 -3.71 4.87
N ASN A 106 1.79 -4.04 3.80
CA ASN A 106 1.14 -5.33 3.64
C ASN A 106 1.63 -6.04 2.37
N GLY A 107 2.31 -7.17 2.54
CA GLY A 107 2.88 -7.96 1.46
C GLY A 107 3.92 -7.21 0.63
N CYS A 108 4.61 -6.25 1.22
CA CYS A 108 5.59 -5.41 0.54
C CYS A 108 6.93 -6.12 0.39
N ASN A 109 7.60 -5.87 -0.74
CA ASN A 109 9.00 -6.25 -0.90
C ASN A 109 9.89 -5.12 -0.37
N LEU A 110 10.50 -5.36 0.79
CA LEU A 110 11.35 -4.41 1.50
C LEU A 110 12.85 -4.76 1.42
N ARG A 111 13.23 -5.70 0.53
CA ARG A 111 14.63 -6.13 0.39
C ARG A 111 15.55 -4.93 0.13
N GLY A 112 16.54 -4.74 1.02
CA GLY A 112 17.49 -3.64 0.94
C GLY A 112 16.88 -2.24 1.16
N ALA A 113 15.66 -2.16 1.71
CA ALA A 113 15.12 -0.89 2.18
C ALA A 113 15.83 -0.45 3.47
N ASP A 114 16.18 0.82 3.56
CA ASP A 114 16.91 1.39 4.69
C ASP A 114 15.95 2.13 5.63
N PHE A 115 15.75 1.57 6.83
CA PHE A 115 14.93 2.14 7.90
C PHE A 115 15.76 2.74 9.06
N SER A 116 17.07 2.92 8.87
CA SER A 116 17.92 3.48 9.91
C SER A 116 17.44 4.87 10.35
N LEU A 117 17.50 5.13 11.66
CA LEU A 117 17.09 6.40 12.28
C LEU A 117 15.61 6.77 12.04
N CYS A 118 14.77 5.82 11.64
CA CYS A 118 13.35 6.04 11.50
C CYS A 118 12.63 6.04 12.86
N SER A 119 11.52 6.78 12.94
CA SER A 119 10.59 6.70 14.06
C SER A 119 9.24 6.14 13.59
N PHE A 120 8.65 5.28 14.41
CA PHE A 120 7.42 4.58 14.09
C PHE A 120 6.40 4.78 15.21
N LYS A 121 5.16 5.08 14.81
CA LYS A 121 4.01 5.11 15.70
C LYS A 121 2.81 4.48 15.00
N ASP A 122 2.17 3.49 15.64
CA ASP A 122 1.02 2.76 15.08
C ASP A 122 1.32 2.19 13.68
N THR A 123 2.49 1.55 13.52
CA THR A 123 2.95 1.04 12.23
C THR A 123 2.94 -0.47 12.19
N TYR A 124 2.48 -1.04 11.08
CA TYR A 124 2.30 -2.47 10.90
C TYR A 124 3.08 -2.98 9.68
N PHE A 125 3.85 -4.05 9.88
CA PHE A 125 4.49 -4.82 8.81
C PHE A 125 3.84 -6.19 8.73
N ILE A 126 3.06 -6.43 7.66
CA ILE A 126 2.24 -7.61 7.51
C ILE A 126 2.74 -8.42 6.33
N ASN A 127 3.20 -9.66 6.55
CA ASN A 127 3.76 -10.52 5.50
C ASN A 127 4.80 -9.79 4.63
N CYS A 128 5.67 -9.01 5.25
CA CYS A 128 6.78 -8.35 4.58
C CYS A 128 8.08 -9.14 4.75
N ASN A 129 8.95 -9.08 3.74
CA ASN A 129 10.28 -9.69 3.81
C ASN A 129 11.29 -8.74 4.45
N LEU A 130 11.30 -8.69 5.78
CA LEU A 130 12.26 -7.94 6.58
C LEU A 130 13.48 -8.80 6.89
N SER A 131 14.69 -8.25 6.75
CA SER A 131 15.92 -8.83 7.31
C SER A 131 16.00 -8.60 8.82
N GLU A 132 16.83 -9.35 9.53
CA GLU A 132 17.04 -9.14 10.98
C GLU A 132 17.57 -7.73 11.24
N GLU A 133 18.54 -7.26 10.47
CA GLU A 133 19.06 -5.89 10.57
C GLU A 133 17.95 -4.84 10.44
N GLN A 134 17.01 -5.03 9.49
CA GLN A 134 15.87 -4.11 9.35
C GLN A 134 14.96 -4.15 10.59
N LYS A 135 14.74 -5.32 11.18
CA LYS A 135 13.91 -5.45 12.39
C LYS A 135 14.52 -4.72 13.60
N GLU A 136 15.84 -4.70 13.72
CA GLU A 136 16.55 -3.96 14.77
C GLU A 136 16.29 -2.44 14.70
N HIS A 137 16.03 -1.92 13.51
CA HIS A 137 15.69 -0.50 13.31
C HIS A 137 14.22 -0.16 13.57
N LEU A 138 13.34 -1.18 13.75
CA LEU A 138 11.92 -0.97 13.99
C LEU A 138 11.66 -0.72 15.49
N SER A 139 11.74 0.53 15.90
CA SER A 139 11.46 0.98 17.26
C SER A 139 10.04 1.52 17.42
N GLY A 140 9.64 1.75 18.67
CA GLY A 140 8.36 2.34 18.99
C GLY A 140 7.17 1.37 18.87
N ASN A 141 5.97 1.90 18.64
CA ASN A 141 4.75 1.09 18.52
C ASN A 141 4.64 0.47 17.11
N THR A 142 5.47 -0.55 16.87
CA THR A 142 5.54 -1.30 15.61
C THR A 142 5.09 -2.74 15.83
N ARG A 143 4.28 -3.28 14.91
CA ARG A 143 3.87 -4.69 14.94
C ARG A 143 4.27 -5.40 13.66
N ILE A 144 4.92 -6.56 13.79
CA ILE A 144 5.26 -7.45 12.69
C ILE A 144 4.33 -8.66 12.76
N ILE A 145 3.55 -8.88 11.72
CA ILE A 145 2.54 -9.92 11.63
C ILE A 145 2.85 -10.82 10.43
N ASN A 146 3.33 -12.02 10.71
CA ASN A 146 3.70 -13.00 9.67
C ASN A 146 2.81 -14.25 9.68
N LYS A 147 2.02 -14.45 10.75
CA LYS A 147 1.12 -15.61 10.91
C LYS A 147 -0.31 -15.14 11.13
N LEU A 148 -1.25 -15.96 10.69
CA LEU A 148 -2.66 -15.78 11.01
C LEU A 148 -2.91 -16.36 12.40
N GLU A 149 -3.54 -15.59 13.27
CA GLU A 149 -3.88 -15.99 14.63
C GLU A 149 -5.32 -16.49 14.73
N TYR A 150 -6.17 -16.07 13.79
CA TYR A 150 -7.60 -16.38 13.78
C TYR A 150 -8.03 -17.00 12.45
N ASP A 151 -8.91 -17.97 12.53
CA ASP A 151 -9.65 -18.42 11.35
C ASP A 151 -10.68 -17.35 10.96
N VAL A 152 -10.87 -17.19 9.65
CA VAL A 152 -11.84 -16.20 9.16
C VAL A 152 -13.25 -16.79 9.25
N PRO A 153 -14.16 -16.18 10.03
CA PRO A 153 -15.55 -16.62 10.11
C PRO A 153 -16.26 -16.58 8.75
N ASP A 154 -17.16 -17.51 8.51
CA ASP A 154 -17.88 -17.62 7.23
C ASP A 154 -18.78 -16.41 6.97
N SER A 155 -19.35 -15.81 8.00
CA SER A 155 -20.10 -14.55 7.93
C SER A 155 -19.28 -13.43 7.31
N ILE A 156 -18.01 -13.29 7.71
CA ILE A 156 -17.08 -12.28 7.18
C ILE A 156 -16.66 -12.66 5.76
N LYS A 157 -16.41 -13.94 5.46
CA LYS A 157 -16.08 -14.40 4.10
C LYS A 157 -17.19 -14.03 3.11
N MET A 158 -18.43 -14.37 3.44
CA MET A 158 -19.59 -14.09 2.58
C MET A 158 -19.79 -12.59 2.32
N LEU A 159 -19.74 -11.77 3.37
CA LEU A 159 -19.87 -10.32 3.23
C LEU A 159 -18.72 -9.70 2.43
N THR A 160 -17.51 -10.14 2.67
CA THR A 160 -16.33 -9.67 1.90
C THR A 160 -16.45 -10.03 0.43
N PHE A 161 -16.94 -11.24 0.13
CA PHE A 161 -17.21 -11.65 -1.25
C PHE A 161 -18.27 -10.75 -1.89
N SER A 162 -19.41 -10.54 -1.25
CA SER A 162 -20.48 -9.67 -1.75
C SER A 162 -20.00 -8.24 -2.01
N ILE A 163 -19.20 -7.67 -1.10
CA ILE A 163 -18.60 -6.34 -1.27
C ILE A 163 -17.63 -6.33 -2.47
N SER A 164 -16.86 -7.41 -2.67
CA SER A 164 -15.88 -7.51 -3.75
C SER A 164 -16.49 -7.50 -5.15
N GLN A 165 -17.76 -7.88 -5.28
CA GLN A 165 -18.50 -7.82 -6.56
C GLN A 165 -18.92 -6.39 -6.95
N ASN A 166 -18.88 -5.45 -6.02
CA ASN A 166 -19.25 -4.08 -6.30
C ASN A 166 -18.06 -3.30 -6.89
N LYS A 167 -18.09 -3.04 -8.21
CA LYS A 167 -17.02 -2.34 -8.93
C LYS A 167 -16.70 -0.95 -8.39
N SER A 168 -17.68 -0.24 -7.84
CA SER A 168 -17.45 1.10 -7.25
C SER A 168 -16.64 1.02 -5.96
N LEU A 169 -16.63 -0.13 -5.28
CA LEU A 169 -15.90 -0.39 -4.05
C LEU A 169 -14.54 -1.06 -4.29
N GLU A 170 -14.26 -1.56 -5.48
CA GLU A 170 -13.06 -2.37 -5.76
C GLU A 170 -11.75 -1.66 -5.36
N LYS A 171 -11.66 -0.36 -5.55
CA LYS A 171 -10.49 0.43 -5.18
C LYS A 171 -10.31 0.63 -3.66
N TYR A 172 -11.39 0.46 -2.88
CA TYR A 172 -11.38 0.65 -1.42
C TYR A 172 -11.35 -0.65 -0.64
N ILE A 173 -11.46 -1.81 -1.30
CA ILE A 173 -11.54 -3.10 -0.61
C ILE A 173 -10.18 -3.48 -0.05
N ILE A 174 -10.04 -3.34 1.26
CA ILE A 174 -8.87 -3.78 2.03
C ILE A 174 -8.94 -5.28 2.29
N LEU A 175 -10.16 -5.83 2.38
CA LEU A 175 -10.43 -7.20 2.79
C LEU A 175 -10.28 -8.22 1.67
N SER A 176 -10.19 -7.78 0.42
CA SER A 176 -9.95 -8.66 -0.73
C SER A 176 -8.67 -8.29 -1.47
N SER A 177 -7.98 -9.29 -1.94
CA SER A 177 -6.84 -9.16 -2.84
C SER A 177 -7.30 -9.24 -4.31
N LYS A 178 -6.36 -9.12 -5.25
CA LYS A 178 -6.60 -9.33 -6.67
C LYS A 178 -7.36 -10.64 -6.91
N ASN A 179 -8.36 -10.63 -7.80
CA ASN A 179 -9.23 -11.78 -8.13
C ASN A 179 -10.15 -12.23 -6.98
N THR A 180 -10.71 -11.30 -6.21
CA THR A 180 -11.69 -11.59 -5.14
C THR A 180 -11.19 -12.49 -3.99
N LYS A 181 -9.89 -12.80 -3.94
CA LYS A 181 -9.33 -13.57 -2.85
C LYS A 181 -9.35 -12.78 -1.54
N LEU A 182 -9.77 -13.44 -0.47
CA LEU A 182 -9.78 -12.84 0.87
C LEU A 182 -8.38 -12.39 1.28
N ASN A 183 -8.28 -11.17 1.78
CA ASN A 183 -7.10 -10.71 2.49
C ASN A 183 -7.16 -11.18 3.95
N LYS A 184 -6.86 -12.48 4.16
CA LYS A 184 -6.94 -13.12 5.48
C LYS A 184 -6.16 -12.37 6.56
N VAL A 185 -5.06 -11.75 6.21
CA VAL A 185 -4.21 -11.03 7.16
C VAL A 185 -4.88 -9.76 7.67
N MET A 186 -5.50 -8.98 6.77
CA MET A 186 -6.24 -7.80 7.20
C MET A 186 -7.48 -8.17 8.02
N ILE A 187 -8.15 -9.26 7.66
CA ILE A 187 -9.28 -9.79 8.44
C ILE A 187 -8.80 -10.23 9.84
N ASN A 188 -7.66 -10.89 9.92
CA ASN A 188 -7.06 -11.27 11.20
C ASN A 188 -6.71 -10.05 12.06
N LEU A 189 -6.17 -8.99 11.46
CA LEU A 189 -5.91 -7.75 12.18
C LEU A 189 -7.20 -7.12 12.71
N LEU A 190 -8.29 -7.19 11.95
CA LEU A 190 -9.61 -6.75 12.42
C LEU A 190 -10.10 -7.61 13.60
N LEU A 191 -10.02 -8.94 13.47
CA LEU A 191 -10.42 -9.88 14.51
C LEU A 191 -9.58 -9.76 15.80
N SER A 192 -8.34 -9.29 15.70
CA SER A 192 -7.52 -9.00 16.88
C SER A 192 -7.96 -7.75 17.66
N LYS A 193 -8.79 -6.88 17.05
CA LYS A 193 -9.24 -5.62 17.65
C LYS A 193 -10.74 -5.56 17.88
N PHE A 194 -11.54 -6.27 17.10
CA PHE A 194 -12.99 -6.19 17.06
C PHE A 194 -13.62 -7.58 17.11
N THR A 195 -14.78 -7.69 17.70
CA THR A 195 -15.57 -8.92 17.66
C THR A 195 -16.12 -9.17 16.26
N GLU A 196 -16.41 -10.43 15.94
CA GLU A 196 -17.06 -10.80 14.68
C GLU A 196 -18.33 -9.98 14.42
N ALA A 197 -19.17 -9.84 15.44
CA ALA A 197 -20.42 -9.07 15.34
C ALA A 197 -20.20 -7.60 14.97
N GLN A 198 -19.19 -6.96 15.53
CA GLN A 198 -18.82 -5.59 15.19
C GLN A 198 -18.34 -5.48 13.75
N ILE A 199 -17.50 -6.41 13.29
CA ILE A 199 -17.00 -6.45 11.91
C ILE A 199 -18.17 -6.68 10.94
N VAL A 200 -19.05 -7.64 11.22
CA VAL A 200 -20.24 -7.94 10.41
C VAL A 200 -21.18 -6.74 10.32
N LYS A 201 -21.51 -6.10 11.46
CA LYS A 201 -22.34 -4.89 11.49
C LYS A 201 -21.74 -3.79 10.61
N PHE A 202 -20.45 -3.61 10.69
CA PHE A 202 -19.72 -2.63 9.91
C PHE A 202 -19.77 -2.97 8.40
N LEU A 203 -19.42 -4.20 8.01
CA LEU A 203 -19.42 -4.62 6.60
C LEU A 203 -20.83 -4.54 5.98
N LYS A 204 -21.89 -4.87 6.71
CA LYS A 204 -23.28 -4.71 6.26
C LYS A 204 -23.62 -3.26 5.93
N LYS A 205 -23.09 -2.29 6.66
CA LYS A 205 -23.28 -0.87 6.38
C LYS A 205 -22.75 -0.47 5.00
N TYR A 206 -21.74 -1.17 4.47
CA TYR A 206 -21.18 -0.93 3.13
C TYR A 206 -21.89 -1.67 2.00
N LEU A 207 -22.73 -2.65 2.31
CA LEU A 207 -23.61 -3.29 1.33
C LEU A 207 -24.86 -2.46 1.01
N LEU A 208 -25.21 -1.52 1.88
CA LEU A 208 -26.28 -0.56 1.63
C LEU A 208 -25.77 0.53 0.64
N PRO A 209 -26.65 1.11 -0.23
CA PRO A 209 -26.21 2.07 -1.21
C PRO A 209 -25.50 3.25 -0.57
N ILE A 210 -24.24 3.45 -0.96
CA ILE A 210 -23.29 4.34 -0.32
C ILE A 210 -23.59 5.79 -0.67
N ARG A 211 -23.98 6.56 0.34
CA ARG A 211 -23.69 7.99 0.38
C ARG A 211 -22.57 8.22 1.40
N SER A 212 -21.43 8.74 0.90
CA SER A 212 -20.33 9.37 1.63
C SER A 212 -19.89 8.77 2.98
N ASN A 213 -18.69 8.23 3.09
CA ASN A 213 -17.75 8.25 4.22
C ASN A 213 -16.79 7.07 4.27
N LEU A 214 -16.16 6.74 3.13
CA LEU A 214 -15.10 5.71 3.09
C LEU A 214 -13.79 6.18 3.74
N GLU A 215 -13.61 7.48 3.91
CA GLU A 215 -12.44 8.05 4.60
C GLU A 215 -12.39 7.68 6.09
N GLN A 216 -13.56 7.52 6.73
CA GLN A 216 -13.63 7.13 8.15
C GLN A 216 -13.20 5.67 8.41
N PHE A 217 -13.26 4.80 7.40
CA PHE A 217 -12.91 3.38 7.59
C PHE A 217 -11.42 3.17 7.87
N MET A 218 -10.57 3.91 7.21
CA MET A 218 -9.12 3.84 7.42
C MET A 218 -8.72 4.40 8.79
N ILE A 219 -9.44 5.40 9.28
CA ILE A 219 -9.19 6.01 10.59
C ILE A 219 -9.52 5.03 11.71
N ILE A 220 -10.61 4.25 11.59
CA ILE A 220 -11.05 3.29 12.62
C ILE A 220 -10.11 2.06 12.69
N LEU A 221 -9.50 1.64 11.58
CA LEU A 221 -8.56 0.52 11.56
C LEU A 221 -7.22 0.83 12.25
N ILE A 222 -6.90 2.10 12.40
CA ILE A 222 -5.60 2.57 12.87
C ILE A 222 -5.70 3.25 14.25
N GLN A 223 -6.89 3.56 14.73
CA GLN A 223 -7.16 3.94 16.14
C GLN A 223 -7.29 2.70 17.03
#